data_ce67a6c18df5b51e405b1fe11bb01017
#
_entry.id   ce67a6c18df5b51e405b1fe11bb01017
#
_cell.length_a   1.000
_cell.length_b   1.000
_cell.length_c   1.000
_cell.angle_alpha   90.00
_cell.angle_beta   90.00
_cell.angle_gamma   90.00
#
_symmetry.space_group_name_H-M   'P 1'
#
loop_
_entity.id
_entity.type
_entity.pdbx_description
1 polymer ?
#
loop_
_entity_poly.entity_id
_entity_poly.type
_entity_poly.pdbx_seq_one_letter_code
_entity_poly.pdbx_strand_id
1 'polypeptide(L)'
;MRRNDRKKEKAMMNEKEMIQEIERLKKEKNAIILAHNYQIPEIQDIADIVGDSLKLSQEAAKTDADIIVFSGVHFMAESAKILSPDKKVLLPVYDAGCPMADMIDADQLRAFKKEYPEIPVVCYVNSSAEVKAESDICCTSANAVKIVKNMKADKVLFVPDQNLGHYIGKQVPEKEVISWEGFCITHHRVRTSEVENVRKQHPEAKLLIHPECSPNVVKMADFVGSTSEIINYAKTSECKTFVIGTEMGVMHKLRNENPNKKFYLLSPGLTCFNMKKTSLPDIYKALLHEQHEITVDEEIRQRALGCLERMLELS
;
A
#
# COMPACT_ATOMS: atom_id res chain seq x y z
N MET A 1 0.91 28.87 -42.09
CA MET A 1 1.98 28.29 -41.29
C MET A 1 1.48 27.76 -39.92
N ARG A 2 0.23 27.26 -39.81
CA ARG A 2 -0.38 26.76 -38.52
C ARG A 2 -1.12 25.44 -38.67
N ARG A 3 -0.97 24.69 -39.77
CA ARG A 3 -1.59 23.37 -39.98
C ARG A 3 -0.63 22.18 -39.89
N ASN A 4 0.68 22.43 -39.94
CA ASN A 4 1.70 21.36 -39.85
C ASN A 4 2.14 21.02 -38.42
N ASP A 5 1.99 21.94 -37.46
CA ASP A 5 2.40 21.70 -36.07
C ASP A 5 1.43 20.76 -35.33
N ARG A 6 0.13 20.82 -35.68
CA ARG A 6 -0.88 19.90 -35.08
C ARG A 6 -0.82 18.45 -35.57
N LYS A 7 -0.05 18.16 -36.63
CA LYS A 7 0.16 16.78 -37.12
C LYS A 7 1.37 16.08 -36.51
N LYS A 8 2.28 16.81 -35.85
CA LYS A 8 3.43 16.21 -35.12
C LYS A 8 3.10 15.73 -33.71
N GLU A 9 1.99 16.16 -33.09
CA GLU A 9 1.55 15.73 -31.76
C GLU A 9 0.89 14.35 -31.76
N LYS A 10 0.79 13.60 -32.83
CA LYS A 10 0.07 12.32 -32.94
C LYS A 10 0.94 11.12 -33.28
N ALA A 11 2.25 11.22 -33.25
CA ALA A 11 3.09 10.03 -33.14
C ALA A 11 3.09 9.63 -31.65
N MET A 12 2.34 8.58 -31.28
CA MET A 12 2.46 7.99 -29.94
C MET A 12 3.92 7.64 -29.73
N MET A 13 4.58 8.30 -28.73
CA MET A 13 5.91 7.92 -28.30
C MET A 13 5.94 6.41 -28.03
N ASN A 14 6.98 5.74 -28.50
CA ASN A 14 7.19 4.36 -28.08
C ASN A 14 7.59 4.33 -26.59
N GLU A 15 7.51 3.17 -25.99
CA GLU A 15 7.77 2.97 -24.55
C GLU A 15 9.15 3.48 -24.12
N LYS A 16 10.18 3.21 -24.91
CA LYS A 16 11.55 3.65 -24.63
C LYS A 16 11.70 5.17 -24.66
N GLU A 17 11.09 5.82 -25.65
CA GLU A 17 11.06 7.28 -25.75
C GLU A 17 10.32 7.90 -24.56
N MET A 18 9.21 7.27 -24.13
CA MET A 18 8.44 7.75 -22.99
C MET A 18 9.22 7.64 -21.68
N ILE A 19 9.92 6.53 -21.45
CA ILE A 19 10.81 6.37 -20.29
C ILE A 19 11.91 7.44 -20.30
N GLN A 20 12.53 7.73 -21.45
CA GLN A 20 13.53 8.78 -21.56
C GLN A 20 12.97 10.17 -21.22
N GLU A 21 11.74 10.47 -21.68
CA GLU A 21 11.08 11.74 -21.36
C GLU A 21 10.66 11.83 -19.87
N ILE A 22 10.20 10.74 -19.29
CA ILE A 22 9.93 10.66 -17.84
C ILE A 22 11.22 10.98 -17.06
N GLU A 23 12.34 10.34 -17.39
CA GLU A 23 13.63 10.59 -16.75
C GLU A 23 14.13 12.03 -16.94
N ARG A 24 13.90 12.64 -18.12
CA ARG A 24 14.21 14.04 -18.36
C ARG A 24 13.37 14.96 -17.46
N LEU A 25 12.04 14.72 -17.43
CA LEU A 25 11.11 15.53 -16.64
C LEU A 25 11.37 15.40 -15.12
N LYS A 26 11.71 14.21 -14.64
CA LYS A 26 12.12 13.99 -13.23
C LYS A 26 13.28 14.91 -12.86
N LYS A 27 14.32 14.95 -13.68
CA LYS A 27 15.51 15.80 -13.43
C LYS A 27 15.18 17.29 -13.52
N GLU A 28 14.43 17.69 -14.56
CA GLU A 28 14.07 19.09 -14.79
C GLU A 28 13.21 19.69 -13.68
N LYS A 29 12.34 18.86 -13.11
CA LYS A 29 11.35 19.27 -12.08
C LYS A 29 11.75 18.89 -10.65
N ASN A 30 12.94 18.37 -10.43
CA ASN A 30 13.35 17.79 -9.15
C ASN A 30 12.29 16.84 -8.59
N ALA A 31 11.86 15.86 -9.39
CA ALA A 31 10.79 14.95 -9.04
C ALA A 31 11.29 13.55 -8.73
N ILE A 32 10.62 12.86 -7.80
CA ILE A 32 10.84 11.47 -7.45
C ILE A 32 9.57 10.64 -7.74
N ILE A 33 9.74 9.41 -8.22
CA ILE A 33 8.65 8.44 -8.40
C ILE A 33 8.71 7.41 -7.28
N LEU A 34 7.68 7.41 -6.42
CA LEU A 34 7.46 6.40 -5.40
C LEU A 34 6.41 5.40 -5.89
N ALA A 35 6.76 4.11 -5.97
CA ALA A 35 5.85 3.08 -6.45
C ALA A 35 5.61 1.98 -5.41
N HIS A 36 4.35 1.61 -5.24
CA HIS A 36 4.02 0.47 -4.39
C HIS A 36 4.40 -0.85 -5.07
N ASN A 37 4.80 -1.86 -4.28
CA ASN A 37 5.13 -3.22 -4.78
C ASN A 37 3.99 -3.88 -5.60
N TYR A 38 2.76 -3.35 -5.51
CA TYR A 38 1.60 -3.86 -6.24
C TYR A 38 1.39 -3.19 -7.60
N GLN A 39 2.26 -2.29 -8.02
CA GLN A 39 2.22 -1.71 -9.36
C GLN A 39 2.60 -2.75 -10.44
N ILE A 40 2.28 -2.45 -11.69
CA ILE A 40 2.72 -3.25 -12.83
C ILE A 40 4.25 -3.17 -12.97
N PRO A 41 4.90 -4.19 -13.61
CA PRO A 41 6.36 -4.24 -13.74
C PRO A 41 6.97 -2.96 -14.31
N GLU A 42 6.39 -2.41 -15.36
CA GLU A 42 6.89 -1.23 -16.08
C GLU A 42 6.95 0.00 -15.17
N ILE A 43 6.04 0.12 -14.20
CA ILE A 43 6.03 1.21 -13.23
C ILE A 43 7.03 0.96 -12.11
N GLN A 44 7.19 -0.29 -11.66
CA GLN A 44 8.21 -0.64 -10.69
C GLN A 44 9.62 -0.38 -11.24
N ASP A 45 9.85 -0.67 -12.54
CA ASP A 45 11.17 -0.56 -13.18
C ASP A 45 11.62 0.89 -13.38
N ILE A 46 10.69 1.86 -13.54
CA ILE A 46 11.03 3.30 -13.67
C ILE A 46 10.99 4.06 -12.35
N ALA A 47 10.50 3.44 -11.28
CA ALA A 47 10.40 4.10 -9.99
C ALA A 47 11.77 4.27 -9.33
N ASP A 48 11.98 5.41 -8.66
CA ASP A 48 13.20 5.64 -7.87
C ASP A 48 13.19 4.76 -6.62
N ILE A 49 12.01 4.56 -6.04
CA ILE A 49 11.83 3.72 -4.85
C ILE A 49 10.58 2.86 -5.01
N VAL A 50 10.78 1.56 -4.83
CA VAL A 50 9.68 0.58 -4.74
C VAL A 50 9.60 0.03 -3.32
N GLY A 51 8.42 0.09 -2.72
CA GLY A 51 8.20 -0.34 -1.34
C GLY A 51 6.76 -0.69 -1.00
N ASP A 52 6.54 -1.03 0.27
CA ASP A 52 5.23 -1.06 0.90
C ASP A 52 4.84 0.33 1.44
N SER A 53 3.64 0.42 2.03
CA SER A 53 3.10 1.70 2.53
C SER A 53 4.01 2.34 3.59
N LEU A 54 4.64 1.55 4.47
CA LEU A 54 5.51 2.08 5.52
C LEU A 54 6.77 2.70 4.91
N LYS A 55 7.46 1.93 4.06
CA LYS A 55 8.67 2.42 3.38
C LYS A 55 8.39 3.67 2.57
N LEU A 56 7.30 3.68 1.79
CA LEU A 56 6.98 4.83 0.94
C LEU A 56 6.59 6.07 1.78
N SER A 57 5.93 5.91 2.93
CA SER A 57 5.66 7.01 3.86
C SER A 57 6.96 7.59 4.45
N GLN A 58 7.91 6.72 4.84
CA GLN A 58 9.23 7.13 5.34
C GLN A 58 10.02 7.89 4.27
N GLU A 59 10.00 7.43 3.03
CA GLU A 59 10.71 8.07 1.93
C GLU A 59 10.04 9.39 1.52
N ALA A 60 8.71 9.46 1.50
CA ALA A 60 8.00 10.70 1.25
C ALA A 60 8.35 11.78 2.29
N ALA A 61 8.47 11.41 3.57
CA ALA A 61 8.82 12.33 4.65
C ALA A 61 10.27 12.83 4.58
N LYS A 62 11.18 12.12 3.93
CA LYS A 62 12.63 12.40 3.93
C LYS A 62 13.16 13.00 2.63
N THR A 63 12.44 12.83 1.53
CA THR A 63 12.94 13.23 0.20
C THR A 63 13.17 14.75 0.09
N ASP A 64 14.20 15.16 -0.61
CA ASP A 64 14.47 16.56 -0.96
C ASP A 64 13.84 16.98 -2.30
N ALA A 65 13.12 16.07 -2.97
CA ALA A 65 12.43 16.36 -4.22
C ALA A 65 11.30 17.39 -4.01
N ASP A 66 11.06 18.25 -5.00
CA ASP A 66 9.96 19.23 -4.97
C ASP A 66 8.63 18.59 -5.36
N ILE A 67 8.68 17.55 -6.21
CA ILE A 67 7.51 16.81 -6.68
C ILE A 67 7.64 15.32 -6.35
N ILE A 68 6.60 14.77 -5.74
CA ILE A 68 6.45 13.34 -5.52
C ILE A 68 5.38 12.81 -6.48
N VAL A 69 5.75 11.96 -7.43
CA VAL A 69 4.80 11.18 -8.23
C VAL A 69 4.52 9.89 -7.49
N PHE A 70 3.33 9.78 -6.92
CA PHE A 70 2.98 8.61 -6.11
C PHE A 70 2.23 7.57 -6.96
N SER A 71 2.92 6.52 -7.39
CA SER A 71 2.35 5.40 -8.13
C SER A 71 1.79 4.35 -7.15
N GLY A 72 0.54 4.57 -6.77
CA GLY A 72 -0.20 3.80 -5.78
C GLY A 72 -1.68 4.11 -5.84
N VAL A 73 -2.34 4.17 -4.68
CA VAL A 73 -3.74 4.55 -4.53
C VAL A 73 -3.89 5.80 -3.67
N HIS A 74 -5.08 6.41 -3.71
CA HIS A 74 -5.37 7.75 -3.21
C HIS A 74 -4.89 7.98 -1.76
N PHE A 75 -5.25 7.12 -0.80
CA PHE A 75 -4.86 7.28 0.61
C PHE A 75 -3.34 7.31 0.84
N MET A 76 -2.55 6.68 -0.06
CA MET A 76 -1.09 6.68 0.01
C MET A 76 -0.54 8.05 -0.40
N ALA A 77 -1.10 8.63 -1.47
CA ALA A 77 -0.74 9.97 -1.91
C ALA A 77 -1.19 11.04 -0.90
N GLU A 78 -2.35 10.88 -0.25
CA GLU A 78 -2.75 11.70 0.88
C GLU A 78 -1.75 11.60 2.04
N SER A 79 -1.34 10.39 2.42
CA SER A 79 -0.35 10.19 3.48
C SER A 79 0.98 10.88 3.16
N ALA A 80 1.44 10.82 1.89
CA ALA A 80 2.61 11.54 1.43
C ALA A 80 2.42 13.07 1.52
N LYS A 81 1.24 13.58 1.15
CA LYS A 81 0.92 15.03 1.25
C LYS A 81 0.82 15.50 2.70
N ILE A 82 0.28 14.69 3.60
CA ILE A 82 0.22 15.00 5.04
C ILE A 82 1.63 15.11 5.62
N LEU A 83 2.52 14.17 5.29
CA LEU A 83 3.90 14.12 5.79
C LEU A 83 4.82 15.17 5.14
N SER A 84 4.51 15.61 3.93
CA SER A 84 5.32 16.55 3.15
C SER A 84 4.45 17.65 2.53
N PRO A 85 3.89 18.55 3.37
CA PRO A 85 2.91 19.54 2.93
C PRO A 85 3.45 20.56 1.91
N ASP A 86 4.74 20.85 1.97
CA ASP A 86 5.39 21.81 1.08
C ASP A 86 5.69 21.22 -0.31
N LYS A 87 5.59 19.90 -0.47
CA LYS A 87 5.85 19.22 -1.72
C LYS A 87 4.58 19.06 -2.56
N LYS A 88 4.73 19.10 -3.86
CA LYS A 88 3.65 18.75 -4.78
C LYS A 88 3.56 17.23 -4.88
N VAL A 89 2.45 16.64 -4.43
CA VAL A 89 2.19 15.19 -4.55
C VAL A 89 1.21 14.95 -5.68
N LEU A 90 1.64 14.22 -6.71
CA LEU A 90 0.85 13.88 -7.88
C LEU A 90 0.43 12.42 -7.84
N LEU A 91 -0.86 12.14 -8.00
CA LEU A 91 -1.39 10.79 -8.19
C LEU A 91 -1.70 10.61 -9.69
N PRO A 92 -0.91 9.83 -10.46
CA PRO A 92 -1.03 9.77 -11.93
C PRO A 92 -2.44 9.45 -12.43
N VAL A 93 -3.17 8.61 -11.70
CA VAL A 93 -4.58 8.27 -11.97
C VAL A 93 -5.42 8.64 -10.77
N TYR A 94 -6.16 9.75 -10.87
CA TYR A 94 -6.88 10.36 -9.74
C TYR A 94 -7.92 9.45 -9.09
N ASP A 95 -8.60 8.60 -9.87
CA ASP A 95 -9.62 7.65 -9.42
C ASP A 95 -9.05 6.28 -8.98
N ALA A 96 -7.73 6.18 -8.80
CA ALA A 96 -7.10 5.01 -8.19
C ALA A 96 -7.36 4.98 -6.66
N GLY A 97 -8.59 4.68 -6.27
CA GLY A 97 -9.03 4.60 -4.87
C GLY A 97 -8.71 3.27 -4.19
N CYS A 98 -9.12 3.14 -2.94
CA CYS A 98 -9.03 1.87 -2.20
C CYS A 98 -10.39 1.55 -1.56
N PRO A 99 -11.15 0.55 -2.07
CA PRO A 99 -12.46 0.21 -1.53
C PRO A 99 -12.47 -0.10 -0.03
N MET A 100 -11.37 -0.62 0.53
CA MET A 100 -11.27 -0.82 1.97
C MET A 100 -11.18 0.51 2.72
N ALA A 101 -10.46 1.50 2.18
CA ALA A 101 -10.37 2.82 2.79
C ALA A 101 -11.73 3.53 2.82
N ASP A 102 -12.62 3.19 1.87
CA ASP A 102 -13.97 3.74 1.75
C ASP A 102 -15.01 3.00 2.62
N MET A 103 -14.61 1.93 3.36
CA MET A 103 -15.51 1.17 4.24
C MET A 103 -15.73 1.82 5.61
N ILE A 104 -15.07 2.91 5.90
CA ILE A 104 -15.28 3.75 7.08
C ILE A 104 -15.02 5.21 6.72
N ASP A 105 -15.88 6.10 7.19
CA ASP A 105 -15.67 7.54 7.15
C ASP A 105 -15.44 8.11 8.56
N ALA A 106 -15.13 9.42 8.64
CA ALA A 106 -14.83 10.07 9.91
C ALA A 106 -16.05 10.14 10.85
N ASP A 107 -17.28 10.28 10.31
CA ASP A 107 -18.50 10.31 11.12
C ASP A 107 -18.80 8.93 11.73
N GLN A 108 -18.62 7.88 10.94
CA GLN A 108 -18.74 6.50 11.40
C GLN A 108 -17.70 6.18 12.48
N LEU A 109 -16.44 6.63 12.29
CA LEU A 109 -15.41 6.46 13.32
C LEU A 109 -15.76 7.22 14.60
N ARG A 110 -16.26 8.46 14.52
CA ARG A 110 -16.73 9.21 15.67
C ARG A 110 -17.88 8.51 16.41
N ALA A 111 -18.80 7.89 15.65
CA ALA A 111 -19.88 7.08 16.23
C ALA A 111 -19.32 5.84 16.95
N PHE A 112 -18.41 5.13 16.30
CA PHE A 112 -17.74 3.94 16.88
C PHE A 112 -16.99 4.27 18.18
N LYS A 113 -16.26 5.40 18.22
CA LYS A 113 -15.59 5.88 19.43
C LYS A 113 -16.58 6.19 20.58
N LYS A 114 -17.80 6.64 20.29
CA LYS A 114 -18.82 6.89 21.33
C LYS A 114 -19.33 5.62 22.00
N GLU A 115 -19.33 4.49 21.27
CA GLU A 115 -19.70 3.18 21.83
C GLU A 115 -18.59 2.63 22.74
N TYR A 116 -17.34 3.08 22.53
CA TYR A 116 -16.14 2.63 23.25
C TYR A 116 -15.34 3.82 23.77
N PRO A 117 -15.86 4.56 24.75
CA PRO A 117 -15.19 5.77 25.25
C PRO A 117 -13.82 5.42 25.85
N GLU A 118 -12.86 6.32 25.64
CA GLU A 118 -11.48 6.24 26.17
C GLU A 118 -10.61 5.10 25.57
N ILE A 119 -11.15 4.29 24.65
CA ILE A 119 -10.34 3.28 23.97
C ILE A 119 -9.63 3.93 22.78
N PRO A 120 -8.28 3.88 22.71
CA PRO A 120 -7.54 4.50 21.62
C PRO A 120 -7.76 3.76 20.28
N VAL A 121 -7.73 4.55 19.19
CA VAL A 121 -7.91 4.08 17.82
C VAL A 121 -6.57 3.87 17.15
N VAL A 122 -6.33 2.64 16.70
CA VAL A 122 -5.24 2.27 15.80
C VAL A 122 -5.78 2.24 14.37
N CYS A 123 -5.31 3.14 13.55
CA CYS A 123 -5.75 3.30 12.16
C CYS A 123 -4.76 2.64 11.20
N TYR A 124 -5.19 1.60 10.52
CA TYR A 124 -4.45 1.13 9.36
C TYR A 124 -4.40 2.24 8.30
N VAL A 125 -3.20 2.55 7.78
CA VAL A 125 -2.99 3.67 6.84
C VAL A 125 -3.87 3.62 5.58
N ASN A 126 -4.47 2.44 5.30
CA ASN A 126 -5.45 2.24 4.24
C ASN A 126 -6.81 2.85 4.62
N SER A 127 -6.81 4.13 4.88
CA SER A 127 -7.95 4.96 5.31
C SER A 127 -7.78 6.38 4.77
N SER A 128 -8.84 7.19 4.71
CA SER A 128 -8.77 8.57 4.28
C SER A 128 -8.01 9.47 5.28
N ALA A 129 -7.67 10.68 4.85
CA ALA A 129 -7.05 11.69 5.71
C ALA A 129 -7.96 12.05 6.90
N GLU A 130 -9.28 12.14 6.66
CA GLU A 130 -10.29 12.45 7.69
C GLU A 130 -10.37 11.36 8.77
N VAL A 131 -10.30 10.09 8.37
CA VAL A 131 -10.28 8.96 9.33
C VAL A 131 -8.99 8.98 10.15
N LYS A 132 -7.85 9.27 9.53
CA LYS A 132 -6.57 9.44 10.25
C LYS A 132 -6.62 10.59 11.24
N ALA A 133 -7.30 11.69 10.89
CA ALA A 133 -7.47 12.87 11.77
C ALA A 133 -8.29 12.55 13.03
N GLU A 134 -9.16 11.55 13.00
CA GLU A 134 -9.95 11.08 14.14
C GLU A 134 -9.27 9.95 14.93
N SER A 135 -8.09 9.51 14.52
CA SER A 135 -7.40 8.35 15.08
C SER A 135 -6.20 8.75 15.94
N ASP A 136 -5.81 7.88 16.88
CA ASP A 136 -4.72 8.16 17.80
C ASP A 136 -3.34 7.82 17.23
N ILE A 137 -3.23 6.72 16.50
CA ILE A 137 -1.97 6.27 15.87
C ILE A 137 -2.27 5.50 14.60
N CYS A 138 -1.48 5.74 13.55
CA CYS A 138 -1.50 4.93 12.34
C CYS A 138 -0.65 3.67 12.50
N CYS A 139 -0.91 2.67 11.66
CA CYS A 139 -0.06 1.51 11.46
C CYS A 139 -0.08 1.04 10.00
N THR A 140 0.85 0.18 9.66
CA THR A 140 0.83 -0.65 8.44
C THR A 140 0.83 -2.12 8.83
N SER A 141 0.60 -3.04 7.89
CA SER A 141 0.72 -4.47 8.15
C SER A 141 2.12 -4.88 8.68
N ALA A 142 3.16 -4.09 8.37
CA ALA A 142 4.53 -4.36 8.79
C ALA A 142 4.81 -4.01 10.28
N ASN A 143 4.09 -3.08 10.87
CA ASN A 143 4.36 -2.59 12.22
C ASN A 143 3.17 -2.67 13.18
N ALA A 144 1.98 -3.07 12.71
CA ALA A 144 0.75 -3.06 13.51
C ALA A 144 0.86 -3.87 14.81
N VAL A 145 1.43 -5.07 14.76
CA VAL A 145 1.64 -5.91 15.96
C VAL A 145 2.57 -5.20 16.97
N LYS A 146 3.67 -4.62 16.48
CA LYS A 146 4.62 -3.87 17.33
C LYS A 146 3.95 -2.65 17.96
N ILE A 147 3.18 -1.89 17.19
CA ILE A 147 2.46 -0.72 17.68
C ILE A 147 1.46 -1.10 18.76
N VAL A 148 0.53 -2.03 18.47
CA VAL A 148 -0.49 -2.45 19.44
C VAL A 148 0.12 -3.01 20.69
N LYS A 149 1.16 -3.84 20.59
CA LYS A 149 1.88 -4.40 21.74
C LYS A 149 2.45 -3.32 22.66
N ASN A 150 2.98 -2.24 22.10
CA ASN A 150 3.63 -1.16 22.86
C ASN A 150 2.66 -0.08 23.37
N MET A 151 1.38 -0.10 22.97
CA MET A 151 0.39 0.82 23.53
C MET A 151 0.16 0.50 25.02
N LYS A 152 -0.10 1.54 25.82
CA LYS A 152 -0.37 1.36 27.26
C LYS A 152 -1.78 0.84 27.55
N ALA A 153 -2.70 0.96 26.59
CA ALA A 153 -4.09 0.52 26.75
C ALA A 153 -4.22 -1.01 26.62
N ASP A 154 -5.10 -1.62 27.40
CA ASP A 154 -5.42 -3.06 27.33
C ASP A 154 -6.38 -3.38 26.19
N LYS A 155 -7.11 -2.36 25.71
CA LYS A 155 -8.05 -2.44 24.59
C LYS A 155 -7.69 -1.42 23.53
N VAL A 156 -7.90 -1.74 22.25
CA VAL A 156 -7.74 -0.82 21.13
C VAL A 156 -8.88 -0.99 20.13
N LEU A 157 -9.35 0.12 19.55
CA LEU A 157 -10.19 0.08 18.36
C LEU A 157 -9.27 -0.01 17.13
N PHE A 158 -9.54 -0.95 16.25
CA PHE A 158 -8.75 -1.14 15.03
C PHE A 158 -9.61 -0.90 13.78
N VAL A 159 -9.19 0.02 12.94
CA VAL A 159 -9.89 0.39 11.69
C VAL A 159 -8.92 0.37 10.51
N PRO A 160 -9.37 0.09 9.25
CA PRO A 160 -10.69 -0.43 8.88
C PRO A 160 -10.74 -1.95 8.69
N ASP A 161 -9.61 -2.70 8.70
CA ASP A 161 -9.51 -4.10 8.28
C ASP A 161 -9.69 -5.10 9.42
N GLN A 162 -10.82 -5.82 9.41
CA GLN A 162 -11.14 -6.85 10.41
C GLN A 162 -10.16 -8.04 10.39
N ASN A 163 -9.63 -8.41 9.24
CA ASN A 163 -8.74 -9.58 9.12
C ASN A 163 -7.38 -9.26 9.73
N LEU A 164 -6.81 -8.09 9.41
CA LEU A 164 -5.57 -7.61 10.03
C LEU A 164 -5.78 -7.42 11.54
N GLY A 165 -6.90 -6.83 11.97
CA GLY A 165 -7.24 -6.69 13.39
C GLY A 165 -7.33 -8.03 14.11
N HIS A 166 -7.98 -9.04 13.49
CA HIS A 166 -8.00 -10.41 14.02
C HIS A 166 -6.59 -11.01 14.13
N TYR A 167 -5.75 -10.83 13.10
CA TYR A 167 -4.37 -11.29 13.12
C TYR A 167 -3.58 -10.65 14.27
N ILE A 168 -3.68 -9.33 14.43
CA ILE A 168 -3.04 -8.59 15.53
C ILE A 168 -3.49 -9.16 16.90
N GLY A 169 -4.80 -9.31 17.12
CA GLY A 169 -5.34 -9.86 18.38
C GLY A 169 -4.84 -11.27 18.68
N LYS A 170 -4.49 -12.08 17.67
CA LYS A 170 -3.84 -13.38 17.88
C LYS A 170 -2.35 -13.27 18.24
N GLN A 171 -1.67 -12.23 17.75
CA GLN A 171 -0.25 -11.99 18.04
C GLN A 171 -0.03 -11.28 19.39
N VAL A 172 -1.05 -10.58 19.90
CA VAL A 172 -1.01 -9.82 21.17
C VAL A 172 -2.20 -10.24 22.05
N PRO A 173 -2.24 -11.50 22.52
CA PRO A 173 -3.40 -12.06 23.22
C PRO A 173 -3.68 -11.39 24.58
N GLU A 174 -2.74 -10.64 25.12
CA GLU A 174 -2.88 -9.85 26.34
C GLU A 174 -3.72 -8.56 26.12
N LYS A 175 -4.08 -8.24 24.87
CA LYS A 175 -4.88 -7.05 24.54
C LYS A 175 -6.15 -7.43 23.79
N GLU A 176 -7.22 -6.69 24.03
CA GLU A 176 -8.45 -6.80 23.26
C GLU A 176 -8.42 -5.86 22.05
N VAL A 177 -8.49 -6.45 20.85
CA VAL A 177 -8.57 -5.70 19.60
C VAL A 177 -10.01 -5.73 19.10
N ILE A 178 -10.70 -4.58 19.18
CA ILE A 178 -12.07 -4.39 18.70
C ILE A 178 -11.97 -3.83 17.28
N SER A 179 -12.32 -4.62 16.28
CA SER A 179 -12.11 -4.28 14.88
C SER A 179 -13.38 -3.77 14.23
N TRP A 180 -13.23 -2.78 13.36
CA TRP A 180 -14.23 -2.41 12.37
C TRP A 180 -14.42 -3.55 11.35
N GLU A 181 -15.62 -3.68 10.76
CA GLU A 181 -15.97 -4.80 9.88
C GLU A 181 -15.54 -4.61 8.40
N GLY A 182 -14.65 -3.69 8.09
CA GLY A 182 -14.08 -3.51 6.76
C GLY A 182 -13.07 -4.61 6.42
N PHE A 183 -12.70 -4.73 5.15
CA PHE A 183 -11.75 -5.73 4.67
C PHE A 183 -11.18 -5.39 3.29
N CYS A 184 -10.00 -5.91 2.97
CA CYS A 184 -9.43 -5.84 1.63
C CYS A 184 -10.12 -6.84 0.70
N ILE A 185 -10.86 -6.37 -0.30
CA ILE A 185 -11.57 -7.21 -1.28
C ILE A 185 -10.61 -8.18 -1.98
N THR A 186 -9.38 -7.75 -2.28
CA THR A 186 -8.38 -8.54 -2.98
C THR A 186 -7.90 -9.74 -2.17
N HIS A 187 -7.65 -9.55 -0.87
CA HIS A 187 -7.14 -10.61 0.01
C HIS A 187 -8.26 -11.44 0.62
N HIS A 188 -9.35 -10.81 1.05
CA HIS A 188 -10.46 -11.48 1.73
C HIS A 188 -11.16 -12.55 0.86
N ARG A 189 -11.18 -12.37 -0.46
CA ARG A 189 -11.84 -13.30 -1.40
C ARG A 189 -11.13 -14.64 -1.58
N VAL A 190 -9.87 -14.78 -1.15
CA VAL A 190 -9.13 -16.04 -1.23
C VAL A 190 -9.81 -17.10 -0.38
N ARG A 191 -9.99 -18.29 -0.95
CA ARG A 191 -10.71 -19.41 -0.33
C ARG A 191 -9.73 -20.48 0.15
N THR A 192 -10.08 -21.20 1.21
CA THR A 192 -9.30 -22.34 1.71
C THR A 192 -9.13 -23.45 0.65
N SER A 193 -10.13 -23.64 -0.21
CA SER A 193 -10.04 -24.61 -1.33
C SER A 193 -8.94 -24.27 -2.35
N GLU A 194 -8.63 -22.98 -2.56
CA GLU A 194 -7.52 -22.55 -3.40
C GLU A 194 -6.19 -22.89 -2.75
N VAL A 195 -6.07 -22.71 -1.43
CA VAL A 195 -4.90 -23.13 -0.66
C VAL A 195 -4.68 -24.65 -0.74
N GLU A 196 -5.75 -25.43 -0.54
CA GLU A 196 -5.68 -26.89 -0.65
C GLU A 196 -5.23 -27.36 -2.03
N ASN A 197 -5.77 -26.73 -3.09
CA ASN A 197 -5.41 -27.07 -4.47
C ASN A 197 -3.94 -26.74 -4.76
N VAL A 198 -3.47 -25.57 -4.36
CA VAL A 198 -2.07 -25.16 -4.56
C VAL A 198 -1.11 -26.05 -3.77
N ARG A 199 -1.44 -26.43 -2.52
CA ARG A 199 -0.62 -27.37 -1.75
C ARG A 199 -0.55 -28.77 -2.39
N LYS A 200 -1.60 -29.23 -3.07
CA LYS A 200 -1.56 -30.48 -3.84
C LYS A 200 -0.66 -30.38 -5.08
N GLN A 201 -0.65 -29.21 -5.72
CA GLN A 201 0.17 -28.97 -6.93
C GLN A 201 1.64 -28.73 -6.60
N HIS A 202 1.92 -28.10 -5.46
CA HIS A 202 3.26 -27.70 -5.03
C HIS A 202 3.50 -28.10 -3.56
N PRO A 203 3.55 -29.41 -3.24
CA PRO A 203 3.66 -29.88 -1.86
C PRO A 203 4.97 -29.47 -1.15
N GLU A 204 6.02 -29.18 -1.94
CA GLU A 204 7.32 -28.71 -1.45
C GLU A 204 7.36 -27.20 -1.16
N ALA A 205 6.38 -26.45 -1.65
CA ALA A 205 6.39 -25.00 -1.58
C ALA A 205 6.02 -24.47 -0.19
N LYS A 206 6.69 -23.41 0.25
CA LYS A 206 6.27 -22.62 1.42
C LYS A 206 5.17 -21.64 1.02
N LEU A 207 4.09 -21.62 1.78
CA LEU A 207 2.95 -20.73 1.58
C LEU A 207 3.10 -19.48 2.43
N LEU A 208 3.31 -18.33 1.77
CA LEU A 208 3.49 -17.02 2.41
C LEU A 208 2.23 -16.18 2.20
N ILE A 209 1.55 -15.78 3.28
CA ILE A 209 0.22 -15.13 3.20
C ILE A 209 0.25 -13.77 3.90
N HIS A 210 -0.42 -12.80 3.28
CA HIS A 210 -0.67 -11.49 3.86
C HIS A 210 -1.79 -11.55 4.91
N PRO A 211 -1.68 -10.87 6.07
CA PRO A 211 -2.66 -10.93 7.16
C PRO A 211 -4.04 -10.33 6.83
N GLU A 212 -4.19 -9.61 5.70
CA GLU A 212 -5.50 -9.18 5.17
C GLU A 212 -6.33 -10.34 4.60
N CYS A 213 -5.75 -11.53 4.40
CA CYS A 213 -6.52 -12.72 4.04
C CYS A 213 -7.42 -13.15 5.21
N SER A 214 -8.51 -13.86 4.88
CA SER A 214 -9.43 -14.35 5.92
C SER A 214 -8.71 -15.22 6.96
N PRO A 215 -9.14 -15.24 8.23
CA PRO A 215 -8.50 -16.01 9.29
C PRO A 215 -8.33 -17.50 8.99
N ASN A 216 -9.27 -18.09 8.22
CA ASN A 216 -9.19 -19.50 7.84
C ASN A 216 -8.07 -19.76 6.83
N VAL A 217 -7.79 -18.82 5.93
CA VAL A 217 -6.69 -18.89 4.98
C VAL A 217 -5.35 -18.64 5.68
N VAL A 218 -5.30 -17.64 6.56
CA VAL A 218 -4.10 -17.29 7.35
C VAL A 218 -3.61 -18.49 8.20
N LYS A 219 -4.53 -19.25 8.81
CA LYS A 219 -4.19 -20.47 9.60
C LYS A 219 -3.48 -21.55 8.78
N MET A 220 -3.61 -21.54 7.47
CA MET A 220 -2.99 -22.55 6.58
C MET A 220 -1.60 -22.12 6.09
N ALA A 221 -1.12 -20.94 6.44
CA ALA A 221 0.17 -20.40 5.98
C ALA A 221 1.36 -21.06 6.69
N ASP A 222 2.48 -21.17 5.99
CA ASP A 222 3.78 -21.46 6.59
C ASP A 222 4.43 -20.19 7.16
N PHE A 223 4.07 -19.04 6.60
CA PHE A 223 4.50 -17.72 7.07
C PHE A 223 3.40 -16.69 6.82
N VAL A 224 3.14 -15.83 7.79
CA VAL A 224 2.22 -14.70 7.68
C VAL A 224 3.00 -13.42 7.93
N GLY A 225 2.85 -12.46 7.04
CA GLY A 225 3.54 -11.18 7.17
C GLY A 225 3.09 -10.16 6.13
N SER A 226 3.54 -8.93 6.33
CA SER A 226 3.40 -7.84 5.39
C SER A 226 4.08 -8.14 4.05
N THR A 227 3.83 -7.30 3.05
CA THR A 227 4.49 -7.44 1.74
C THR A 227 6.01 -7.44 1.85
N SER A 228 6.59 -6.53 2.65
CA SER A 228 8.04 -6.47 2.86
C SER A 228 8.58 -7.69 3.61
N GLU A 229 7.84 -8.19 4.61
CA GLU A 229 8.24 -9.41 5.33
C GLU A 229 8.17 -10.65 4.45
N ILE A 230 7.15 -10.77 3.57
CA ILE A 230 7.07 -11.85 2.57
C ILE A 230 8.27 -11.80 1.62
N ILE A 231 8.64 -10.61 1.10
CA ILE A 231 9.80 -10.43 0.23
C ILE A 231 11.08 -10.84 0.96
N ASN A 232 11.26 -10.36 2.20
CA ASN A 232 12.44 -10.68 3.00
C ASN A 232 12.52 -12.17 3.36
N TYR A 233 11.41 -12.80 3.76
CA TYR A 233 11.35 -14.23 4.02
C TYR A 233 11.74 -15.06 2.78
N ALA A 234 11.19 -14.69 1.63
CA ALA A 234 11.54 -15.35 0.38
C ALA A 234 13.03 -15.18 0.02
N LYS A 235 13.63 -14.04 0.33
CA LYS A 235 15.05 -13.75 0.08
C LYS A 235 15.98 -14.56 1.00
N THR A 236 15.68 -14.59 2.30
CA THR A 236 16.57 -15.18 3.34
C THR A 236 16.36 -16.68 3.52
N SER A 237 15.21 -17.22 3.17
CA SER A 237 14.89 -18.66 3.30
C SER A 237 15.73 -19.52 2.35
N GLU A 238 16.12 -20.69 2.81
CA GLU A 238 16.77 -21.72 1.99
C GLU A 238 15.80 -22.43 1.02
N CYS A 239 14.49 -22.32 1.25
CA CYS A 239 13.46 -22.87 0.40
C CYS A 239 13.56 -22.30 -1.01
N LYS A 240 13.31 -23.13 -2.02
CA LYS A 240 13.42 -22.76 -3.45
C LYS A 240 12.08 -22.55 -4.13
N THR A 241 11.00 -22.94 -3.48
CA THR A 241 9.66 -22.86 -4.07
C THR A 241 8.69 -22.21 -3.08
N PHE A 242 7.97 -21.19 -3.56
CA PHE A 242 7.03 -20.43 -2.74
C PHE A 242 5.69 -20.27 -3.45
N VAL A 243 4.63 -20.31 -2.67
CA VAL A 243 3.29 -19.86 -3.06
C VAL A 243 3.02 -18.55 -2.34
N ILE A 244 2.65 -17.54 -3.11
CA ILE A 244 2.48 -16.16 -2.64
C ILE A 244 1.00 -15.82 -2.50
N GLY A 245 0.58 -15.58 -1.29
CA GLY A 245 -0.78 -15.22 -0.88
C GLY A 245 -0.93 -13.72 -0.60
N THR A 246 -0.42 -12.89 -1.50
CA THR A 246 -0.64 -11.43 -1.53
C THR A 246 -0.79 -10.96 -2.98
N GLU A 247 -1.02 -9.67 -3.18
CA GLU A 247 -1.28 -9.06 -4.49
C GLU A 247 -0.16 -9.37 -5.50
N MET A 248 -0.58 -9.70 -6.73
CA MET A 248 0.29 -10.26 -7.77
C MET A 248 1.48 -9.39 -8.18
N GLY A 249 1.42 -8.07 -8.00
CA GLY A 249 2.51 -7.15 -8.38
C GLY A 249 3.82 -7.43 -7.66
N VAL A 250 3.76 -8.01 -6.46
CA VAL A 250 4.96 -8.41 -5.71
C VAL A 250 5.79 -9.47 -6.43
N MET A 251 5.18 -10.23 -7.35
CA MET A 251 5.85 -11.30 -8.09
C MET A 251 7.00 -10.79 -8.95
N HIS A 252 6.90 -9.55 -9.47
CA HIS A 252 7.96 -8.92 -10.26
C HIS A 252 9.24 -8.81 -9.42
N LYS A 253 9.15 -8.17 -8.27
CA LYS A 253 10.28 -8.00 -7.35
C LYS A 253 10.82 -9.32 -6.82
N LEU A 254 9.94 -10.25 -6.43
CA LEU A 254 10.35 -11.57 -5.94
C LEU A 254 11.19 -12.32 -6.97
N ARG A 255 10.77 -12.32 -8.25
CA ARG A 255 11.49 -13.02 -9.33
C ARG A 255 12.82 -12.34 -9.66
N ASN A 256 12.84 -11.00 -9.73
CA ASN A 256 14.04 -10.24 -10.04
C ASN A 256 15.13 -10.39 -8.96
N GLU A 257 14.73 -10.34 -7.68
CA GLU A 257 15.68 -10.45 -6.57
C GLU A 257 16.09 -11.91 -6.27
N ASN A 258 15.36 -12.91 -6.78
CA ASN A 258 15.61 -14.33 -6.48
C ASN A 258 15.54 -15.21 -7.74
N PRO A 259 16.45 -15.04 -8.72
CA PRO A 259 16.38 -15.73 -10.02
C PRO A 259 16.48 -17.27 -9.94
N ASN A 260 16.98 -17.80 -8.83
CA ASN A 260 17.13 -19.24 -8.59
C ASN A 260 15.97 -19.84 -7.77
N LYS A 261 14.88 -19.08 -7.54
CA LYS A 261 13.71 -19.53 -6.79
C LYS A 261 12.46 -19.50 -7.67
N LYS A 262 11.47 -20.35 -7.33
CA LYS A 262 10.20 -20.45 -8.05
C LYS A 262 9.10 -19.81 -7.21
N PHE A 263 8.27 -18.99 -7.85
CA PHE A 263 7.16 -18.28 -7.21
C PHE A 263 5.87 -18.53 -7.97
N TYR A 264 4.86 -19.01 -7.26
CA TYR A 264 3.52 -19.25 -7.75
C TYR A 264 2.55 -18.34 -7.01
N LEU A 265 1.58 -17.78 -7.72
CA LEU A 265 0.53 -16.99 -7.08
C LEU A 265 -0.54 -17.96 -6.52
N LEU A 266 -0.97 -17.73 -5.28
CA LEU A 266 -1.98 -18.55 -4.60
C LEU A 266 -3.32 -18.54 -5.34
N SER A 267 -3.75 -17.38 -5.82
CA SER A 267 -5.03 -17.20 -6.51
C SER A 267 -4.91 -16.09 -7.57
N PRO A 268 -5.47 -16.28 -8.78
CA PRO A 268 -5.59 -15.22 -9.78
C PRO A 268 -6.41 -14.02 -9.26
N GLY A 269 -7.27 -14.25 -8.25
CA GLY A 269 -8.03 -13.22 -7.59
C GLY A 269 -7.19 -12.22 -6.78
N LEU A 270 -5.94 -12.51 -6.49
CA LEU A 270 -5.01 -11.61 -5.82
C LEU A 270 -4.52 -10.50 -6.76
N THR A 271 -5.45 -9.79 -7.35
CA THR A 271 -5.23 -8.67 -8.27
C THR A 271 -6.01 -7.45 -7.78
N CYS A 272 -5.32 -6.38 -7.43
CA CYS A 272 -5.91 -5.10 -7.10
C CYS A 272 -6.01 -4.23 -8.36
N PHE A 273 -7.23 -4.12 -8.92
CA PHE A 273 -7.44 -3.36 -10.15
C PHE A 273 -7.04 -1.89 -10.05
N ASN A 274 -7.25 -1.26 -8.90
CA ASN A 274 -6.88 0.15 -8.71
C ASN A 274 -5.36 0.34 -8.71
N MET A 275 -4.60 -0.60 -8.16
CA MET A 275 -3.13 -0.59 -8.24
C MET A 275 -2.61 -0.85 -9.67
N LYS A 276 -3.43 -1.37 -10.58
CA LYS A 276 -3.08 -1.63 -11.99
C LYS A 276 -3.52 -0.52 -12.94
N LYS A 277 -4.17 0.54 -12.44
CA LYS A 277 -4.64 1.64 -13.29
C LYS A 277 -3.50 2.49 -13.84
N THR A 278 -2.45 2.71 -13.05
CA THR A 278 -1.32 3.57 -13.43
C THR A 278 -0.51 2.93 -14.56
N SER A 279 -0.30 3.68 -15.62
CA SER A 279 0.52 3.31 -16.78
C SER A 279 1.65 4.35 -17.01
N LEU A 280 2.63 4.03 -17.87
CA LEU A 280 3.69 4.96 -18.25
C LEU A 280 3.15 6.29 -18.81
N PRO A 281 2.12 6.29 -19.72
CA PRO A 281 1.50 7.54 -20.18
C PRO A 281 0.91 8.39 -19.06
N ASP A 282 0.40 7.79 -17.99
CA ASP A 282 -0.19 8.55 -16.88
C ASP A 282 0.89 9.23 -16.04
N ILE A 283 2.02 8.54 -15.78
CA ILE A 283 3.19 9.13 -15.11
C ILE A 283 3.78 10.27 -15.96
N TYR A 284 3.94 10.03 -17.27
CA TYR A 284 4.42 11.06 -18.18
C TYR A 284 3.55 12.31 -18.15
N LYS A 285 2.22 12.15 -18.26
CA LYS A 285 1.27 13.28 -18.21
C LYS A 285 1.26 13.99 -16.86
N ALA A 286 1.33 13.21 -15.76
CA ALA A 286 1.40 13.76 -14.40
C ALA A 286 2.63 14.67 -14.27
N LEU A 287 3.81 14.23 -14.70
CA LEU A 287 5.03 15.04 -14.69
C LEU A 287 4.96 16.22 -15.66
N LEU A 288 4.48 16.02 -16.90
CA LEU A 288 4.47 17.05 -17.93
C LEU A 288 3.55 18.21 -17.55
N HIS A 289 2.34 17.91 -17.10
CA HIS A 289 1.27 18.87 -16.84
C HIS A 289 1.10 19.20 -15.36
N GLU A 290 1.82 18.49 -14.46
CA GLU A 290 1.66 18.58 -13.01
C GLU A 290 0.19 18.41 -12.58
N GLN A 291 -0.50 17.51 -13.26
CA GLN A 291 -1.92 17.25 -13.07
C GLN A 291 -2.15 16.24 -11.94
N HIS A 292 -3.38 16.26 -11.38
CA HIS A 292 -3.84 15.37 -10.32
C HIS A 292 -3.04 15.56 -9.03
N GLU A 293 -2.77 16.82 -8.68
CA GLU A 293 -2.18 17.15 -7.37
C GLU A 293 -3.16 16.80 -6.26
N ILE A 294 -2.64 16.09 -5.26
CA ILE A 294 -3.37 15.75 -4.03
C ILE A 294 -3.31 16.93 -3.06
N THR A 295 -4.48 17.32 -2.59
CA THR A 295 -4.64 18.35 -1.56
C THR A 295 -5.37 17.75 -0.37
N VAL A 296 -5.01 18.18 0.83
CA VAL A 296 -5.68 17.81 2.08
C VAL A 296 -5.98 19.14 2.82
N ASP A 297 -7.19 19.25 3.33
CA ASP A 297 -7.56 20.41 4.16
C ASP A 297 -6.57 20.58 5.31
N GLU A 298 -6.15 21.80 5.59
CA GLU A 298 -5.04 22.05 6.52
C GLU A 298 -5.38 21.63 7.98
N GLU A 299 -6.62 21.80 8.42
CA GLU A 299 -7.03 21.35 9.76
C GLU A 299 -7.00 19.80 9.85
N ILE A 300 -7.52 19.13 8.83
CA ILE A 300 -7.49 17.67 8.71
C ILE A 300 -6.04 17.20 8.64
N ARG A 301 -5.21 17.85 7.82
CA ARG A 301 -3.79 17.52 7.67
C ARG A 301 -3.05 17.56 9.00
N GLN A 302 -3.20 18.64 9.78
CA GLN A 302 -2.50 18.79 11.07
C GLN A 302 -2.92 17.71 12.06
N ARG A 303 -4.19 17.37 12.13
CA ARG A 303 -4.70 16.30 13.00
C ARG A 303 -4.20 14.94 12.57
N ALA A 304 -4.24 14.63 11.26
CA ALA A 304 -3.77 13.38 10.70
C ALA A 304 -2.24 13.22 10.79
N LEU A 305 -1.48 14.32 10.75
CA LEU A 305 -0.02 14.32 10.87
C LEU A 305 0.44 13.63 12.15
N GLY A 306 -0.11 14.03 13.30
CA GLY A 306 0.28 13.41 14.57
C GLY A 306 -0.01 11.90 14.64
N CYS A 307 -1.04 11.42 13.94
CA CYS A 307 -1.34 9.99 13.81
C CYS A 307 -0.26 9.24 13.01
N LEU A 308 0.20 9.82 11.90
CA LEU A 308 1.26 9.26 11.04
C LEU A 308 2.65 9.38 11.68
N GLU A 309 2.99 10.50 12.32
CA GLU A 309 4.28 10.69 12.99
C GLU A 309 4.48 9.66 14.09
N ARG A 310 3.48 9.44 14.96
CA ARG A 310 3.54 8.39 15.99
C ARG A 310 3.78 7.00 15.40
N MET A 311 3.23 6.71 14.24
CA MET A 311 3.53 5.48 13.52
C MET A 311 5.00 5.40 13.13
N LEU A 312 5.55 6.47 12.55
CA LEU A 312 6.95 6.50 12.09
C LEU A 312 7.95 6.42 13.26
N GLU A 313 7.64 7.05 14.40
CA GLU A 313 8.46 7.00 15.62
C GLU A 313 8.55 5.59 16.22
N LEU A 314 7.46 4.81 16.14
CA LEU A 314 7.39 3.47 16.71
C LEU A 314 7.73 2.35 15.72
N SER A 315 8.11 2.68 14.49
CA SER A 315 8.40 1.69 13.41
C SER A 315 9.79 1.07 13.44
#